data_3ccba66466b74a80561d81204bef8da4
#
_entry.id   3ccba66466b74a80561d81204bef8da4
#
_cell.length_a   1.000
_cell.length_b   1.000
_cell.length_c   1.000
_cell.angle_alpha   90.00
_cell.angle_beta   90.00
_cell.angle_gamma   90.00
#
_symmetry.space_group_name_H-M   'P 1'
#
loop_
_entity.id
_entity.type
_entity.pdbx_description
1 polymer ?
#
loop_
_entity_poly.entity_id
_entity_poly.type
_entity_poly.pdbx_seq_one_letter_code
_entity_poly.pdbx_strand_id
1 'polypeptide(L)'
;KIIPCWTMTGQNATDSTRTPTLDPTDYIVVHVENKGEGTTSPLYTDSVRIHYLGRMIPSPTFSSGYVFDASYDYNEPYNLLTMRPYTASPNAFTEGFTTALLNMHKGDRWQVYIPYALAYGSSTPTSSSSSSNGVTYSSSTSTTYGIQPYSDLIFDITLVDFYKPGEKVPVAYSKKSAW
;
A
#
# COMPACT_ATOMS: atom_id res chain seq x y z
N LYS A 1 -3.73 -3.94 16.10
CA LYS A 1 -2.37 -3.55 16.55
C LYS A 1 -2.15 -2.08 16.27
N ILE A 2 -1.31 -1.44 17.08
CA ILE A 2 -0.82 -0.07 16.86
C ILE A 2 0.67 -0.19 16.56
N ILE A 3 1.11 0.33 15.43
CA ILE A 3 2.49 0.19 14.94
C ILE A 3 3.05 1.59 14.67
N PRO A 4 4.17 1.97 15.31
CA PRO A 4 4.81 3.26 15.02
C PRO A 4 5.38 3.29 13.60
N CYS A 5 5.45 4.48 13.00
CA CYS A 5 6.00 4.67 11.68
C CYS A 5 7.44 4.11 11.61
N TRP A 6 7.75 3.38 10.55
CA TRP A 6 9.03 2.73 10.34
C TRP A 6 10.23 3.70 10.34
N THR A 7 10.00 4.96 9.95
CA THR A 7 11.03 6.01 9.96
C THR A 7 11.43 6.46 11.36
N MET A 8 10.65 6.06 12.36
CA MET A 8 10.85 6.45 13.76
C MET A 8 11.40 5.32 14.62
N THR A 9 11.54 4.11 14.10
CA THR A 9 11.88 2.93 14.92
C THR A 9 12.95 2.05 14.30
N GLY A 10 13.80 1.48 15.17
CA GLY A 10 14.72 0.42 14.83
C GLY A 10 15.81 0.81 13.84
N GLN A 11 16.36 -0.20 13.16
CA GLN A 11 17.44 -0.04 12.17
C GLN A 11 16.98 0.68 10.89
N ASN A 12 15.69 0.83 10.70
CA ASN A 12 15.09 1.49 9.53
C ASN A 12 14.80 2.98 9.78
N ALA A 13 15.02 3.47 10.99
CA ALA A 13 14.83 4.88 11.31
C ALA A 13 15.74 5.74 10.42
N THR A 14 15.15 6.56 9.56
CA THR A 14 15.88 7.46 8.68
C THR A 14 16.36 8.72 9.39
N ASP A 15 15.72 9.02 10.50
CA ASP A 15 16.05 10.15 11.37
C ASP A 15 16.14 9.67 12.82
N SER A 16 17.36 9.61 13.34
CA SER A 16 17.61 9.17 14.73
C SER A 16 17.08 10.15 15.78
N THR A 17 16.67 11.36 15.37
CA THR A 17 16.06 12.36 16.25
C THR A 17 14.53 12.20 16.33
N ARG A 18 13.95 11.47 15.41
CA ARG A 18 12.52 11.22 15.32
C ARG A 18 12.15 9.98 16.15
N THR A 19 11.66 10.20 17.36
CA THR A 19 11.12 9.14 18.21
C THR A 19 9.60 9.18 18.20
N PRO A 20 8.91 8.02 18.22
CA PRO A 20 7.45 8.00 18.33
C PRO A 20 7.00 8.79 19.56
N THR A 21 6.06 9.68 19.36
CA THR A 21 5.44 10.48 20.42
C THR A 21 4.13 9.83 20.85
N LEU A 22 3.34 10.51 21.68
CA LEU A 22 1.96 10.09 21.96
C LEU A 22 0.97 10.62 20.92
N ASP A 23 1.46 11.27 19.84
CA ASP A 23 0.61 11.77 18.76
C ASP A 23 0.09 10.57 17.94
N PRO A 24 -1.24 10.42 17.80
CA PRO A 24 -1.81 9.35 16.98
C PRO A 24 -1.33 9.35 15.53
N THR A 25 -0.87 10.49 15.00
CA THR A 25 -0.36 10.61 13.62
C THR A 25 1.01 9.98 13.42
N ASP A 26 1.70 9.55 14.48
CA ASP A 26 2.96 8.81 14.40
C ASP A 26 2.76 7.30 14.18
N TYR A 27 1.52 6.81 14.21
CA TYR A 27 1.21 5.38 14.20
C TYR A 27 0.21 5.01 13.12
N ILE A 28 0.32 3.79 12.62
CA ILE A 28 -0.77 3.13 11.89
C ILE A 28 -1.53 2.21 12.85
N VAL A 29 -2.83 2.05 12.60
CA VAL A 29 -3.69 1.10 13.32
C VAL A 29 -4.02 -0.06 12.38
N VAL A 30 -3.80 -1.28 12.85
CA VAL A 30 -3.93 -2.49 12.05
C VAL A 30 -4.95 -3.44 12.65
N HIS A 31 -5.93 -3.83 11.86
CA HIS A 31 -6.78 -5.00 12.07
C HIS A 31 -6.27 -6.15 11.20
N VAL A 32 -5.94 -7.29 11.83
CA VAL A 32 -5.44 -8.47 11.12
C VAL A 32 -6.64 -9.31 10.69
N GLU A 33 -6.93 -9.30 9.39
CA GLU A 33 -8.02 -10.10 8.79
C GLU A 33 -7.62 -11.57 8.62
N ASN A 34 -6.38 -11.79 8.20
CA ASN A 34 -5.80 -13.13 8.07
C ASN A 34 -4.33 -13.08 8.44
N LYS A 35 -3.88 -14.08 9.19
CA LYS A 35 -2.47 -14.27 9.52
C LYS A 35 -1.88 -15.30 8.55
N GLY A 36 -0.86 -14.89 7.80
CA GLY A 36 -0.11 -15.77 6.92
C GLY A 36 0.83 -16.73 7.67
N GLU A 37 1.40 -17.65 6.93
CA GLU A 37 2.34 -18.65 7.45
C GLU A 37 3.81 -18.17 7.41
N GLY A 38 4.07 -17.03 6.80
CA GLY A 38 5.41 -16.44 6.73
C GLY A 38 5.96 -16.11 8.11
N THR A 39 7.26 -16.19 8.27
CA THR A 39 7.97 -15.91 9.53
C THR A 39 8.88 -14.69 9.43
N THR A 40 9.05 -14.15 8.23
CA THR A 40 9.89 -12.98 7.95
C THR A 40 9.10 -11.90 7.25
N SER A 41 9.50 -10.65 7.46
CA SER A 41 8.91 -9.48 6.82
C SER A 41 9.82 -8.95 5.70
N PRO A 42 9.28 -8.24 4.70
CA PRO A 42 10.08 -7.56 3.70
C PRO A 42 11.00 -6.51 4.33
N LEU A 43 12.12 -6.24 3.67
CA LEU A 43 12.96 -5.09 3.92
C LEU A 43 12.57 -3.94 2.97
N TYR A 44 12.97 -2.74 3.31
CA TYR A 44 12.71 -1.53 2.51
C TYR A 44 13.24 -1.61 1.07
N THR A 45 14.29 -2.41 0.84
CA THR A 45 14.95 -2.62 -0.46
C THR A 45 14.41 -3.81 -1.25
N ASP A 46 13.53 -4.61 -0.66
CA ASP A 46 12.97 -5.80 -1.30
C ASP A 46 11.95 -5.41 -2.39
N SER A 47 11.55 -6.37 -3.21
CA SER A 47 10.39 -6.25 -4.08
C SER A 47 9.22 -6.99 -3.45
N VAL A 48 8.09 -6.34 -3.24
CA VAL A 48 6.88 -6.94 -2.69
C VAL A 48 5.86 -7.24 -3.77
N ARG A 49 5.11 -8.32 -3.61
CA ARG A 49 3.93 -8.65 -4.41
C ARG A 49 2.71 -8.56 -3.51
N ILE A 50 1.79 -7.70 -3.85
CA ILE A 50 0.64 -7.36 -3.01
C ILE A 50 -0.65 -7.31 -3.80
N HIS A 51 -1.76 -7.51 -3.10
CA HIS A 51 -3.06 -6.98 -3.49
C HIS A 51 -3.43 -5.89 -2.51
N TYR A 52 -4.03 -4.82 -2.99
CA TYR A 52 -4.53 -3.76 -2.12
C TYR A 52 -5.80 -3.11 -2.67
N LEU A 53 -6.59 -2.57 -1.75
CA LEU A 53 -7.71 -1.69 -1.98
C LEU A 53 -7.59 -0.50 -1.04
N GLY A 54 -7.49 0.69 -1.61
CA GLY A 54 -7.44 1.95 -0.86
C GLY A 54 -8.79 2.66 -0.87
N ARG A 55 -9.26 3.08 0.29
CA ARG A 55 -10.51 3.82 0.46
C ARG A 55 -10.38 4.92 1.49
N MET A 56 -11.21 5.93 1.34
CA MET A 56 -11.35 7.00 2.32
C MET A 56 -12.19 6.52 3.51
N ILE A 57 -12.12 7.25 4.60
CA ILE A 57 -12.97 7.02 5.77
C ILE A 57 -14.45 7.04 5.33
N PRO A 58 -15.29 6.13 5.87
CA PRO A 58 -16.72 6.11 5.59
C PRO A 58 -17.39 7.47 5.83
N SER A 59 -18.33 7.83 4.95
CA SER A 59 -19.10 9.05 5.01
C SER A 59 -20.58 8.75 4.76
N PRO A 60 -21.50 9.70 5.04
CA PRO A 60 -22.93 9.49 4.75
C PRO A 60 -23.22 9.16 3.28
N THR A 61 -22.40 9.68 2.35
CA THR A 61 -22.55 9.41 0.90
C THR A 61 -21.91 8.08 0.50
N PHE A 62 -20.85 7.67 1.18
CA PHE A 62 -20.10 6.45 0.92
C PHE A 62 -19.93 5.66 2.21
N SER A 63 -20.94 4.85 2.56
CA SER A 63 -20.99 4.12 3.84
C SER A 63 -19.83 3.15 4.07
N SER A 64 -19.20 2.65 3.00
CA SER A 64 -18.00 1.79 3.05
C SER A 64 -16.70 2.56 2.79
N GLY A 65 -16.77 3.88 2.63
CA GLY A 65 -15.67 4.71 2.15
C GLY A 65 -15.55 4.71 0.62
N TYR A 66 -15.20 5.87 0.04
CA TYR A 66 -14.94 5.98 -1.39
C TYR A 66 -13.63 5.26 -1.76
N VAL A 67 -13.70 4.31 -2.69
CA VAL A 67 -12.52 3.62 -3.22
C VAL A 67 -11.80 4.54 -4.19
N PHE A 68 -10.55 4.86 -3.92
CA PHE A 68 -9.75 5.75 -4.76
C PHE A 68 -8.68 5.01 -5.57
N ASP A 69 -8.25 3.82 -5.12
CA ASP A 69 -7.24 3.03 -5.82
C ASP A 69 -7.36 1.55 -5.45
N ALA A 70 -7.03 0.68 -6.37
CA ALA A 70 -7.01 -0.77 -6.15
C ALA A 70 -6.06 -1.46 -7.14
N SER A 71 -5.42 -2.52 -6.71
CA SER A 71 -4.58 -3.37 -7.57
C SER A 71 -5.36 -4.43 -8.35
N TYR A 72 -6.68 -4.51 -8.15
CA TYR A 72 -7.57 -5.50 -8.75
C TYR A 72 -8.97 -4.92 -8.98
N ASP A 73 -9.79 -5.61 -9.78
CA ASP A 73 -11.19 -5.22 -9.94
C ASP A 73 -11.97 -5.58 -8.67
N TYR A 74 -12.29 -4.57 -7.87
CA TYR A 74 -12.99 -4.72 -6.59
C TYR A 74 -14.52 -4.90 -6.73
N ASN A 75 -15.05 -4.83 -7.95
CA ASN A 75 -16.44 -5.20 -8.23
C ASN A 75 -16.62 -6.72 -8.37
N GLU A 76 -15.51 -7.44 -8.60
CA GLU A 76 -15.50 -8.89 -8.63
C GLU A 76 -15.19 -9.48 -7.26
N PRO A 77 -15.68 -10.67 -6.94
CA PRO A 77 -15.36 -11.35 -5.68
C PRO A 77 -13.84 -11.51 -5.51
N TYR A 78 -13.35 -11.17 -4.31
CA TYR A 78 -11.92 -11.28 -3.99
C TYR A 78 -11.42 -12.71 -4.19
N ASN A 79 -10.52 -12.91 -5.13
CA ASN A 79 -9.98 -14.23 -5.48
C ASN A 79 -8.50 -14.15 -5.85
N LEU A 80 -7.64 -14.59 -4.95
CA LEU A 80 -6.18 -14.60 -5.12
C LEU A 80 -5.71 -15.42 -6.33
N LEU A 81 -6.51 -16.40 -6.81
CA LEU A 81 -6.12 -17.25 -7.93
C LEU A 81 -6.27 -16.55 -9.29
N THR A 82 -7.19 -15.59 -9.39
CA THR A 82 -7.50 -14.89 -10.65
C THR A 82 -6.91 -13.47 -10.72
N MET A 83 -6.67 -12.87 -9.56
CA MET A 83 -6.11 -11.51 -9.46
C MET A 83 -4.60 -11.53 -9.69
N ARG A 84 -4.11 -10.58 -10.48
CA ARG A 84 -2.66 -10.39 -10.65
C ARG A 84 -2.12 -9.53 -9.50
N PRO A 85 -1.12 -10.00 -8.73
CA PRO A 85 -0.50 -9.17 -7.72
C PRO A 85 0.21 -7.98 -8.35
N TYR A 86 0.08 -6.83 -7.73
CA TYR A 86 0.90 -5.66 -8.03
C TYR A 86 2.29 -5.86 -7.44
N THR A 87 3.34 -5.58 -8.22
CA THR A 87 4.72 -5.70 -7.77
C THR A 87 5.37 -4.33 -7.69
N ALA A 88 5.88 -4.00 -6.53
CA ALA A 88 6.57 -2.73 -6.28
C ALA A 88 7.65 -2.91 -5.21
N SER A 89 8.47 -1.88 -5.02
CA SER A 89 9.32 -1.75 -3.83
C SER A 89 8.55 -1.06 -2.70
N PRO A 90 8.75 -1.41 -1.42
CA PRO A 90 8.11 -0.72 -0.29
C PRO A 90 8.29 0.80 -0.32
N ASN A 91 9.42 1.28 -0.83
CA ASN A 91 9.71 2.72 -0.95
C ASN A 91 8.86 3.47 -1.99
N ALA A 92 8.04 2.78 -2.77
CA ALA A 92 7.14 3.40 -3.75
C ALA A 92 5.82 3.89 -3.12
N PHE A 93 5.60 3.61 -1.84
CA PHE A 93 4.37 3.90 -1.13
C PHE A 93 4.56 5.01 -0.08
N THR A 94 3.44 5.49 0.47
CA THR A 94 3.44 6.42 1.60
C THR A 94 4.04 5.77 2.85
N GLU A 95 4.52 6.58 3.80
CA GLU A 95 5.18 6.08 5.02
C GLU A 95 4.32 5.09 5.80
N GLY A 96 3.02 5.35 5.92
CA GLY A 96 2.10 4.46 6.63
C GLY A 96 1.89 3.13 5.92
N PHE A 97 1.77 3.12 4.59
CA PHE A 97 1.66 1.90 3.80
C PHE A 97 2.95 1.08 3.87
N THR A 98 4.10 1.74 3.73
CA THR A 98 5.42 1.12 3.89
C THR A 98 5.57 0.51 5.28
N THR A 99 5.13 1.23 6.35
CA THR A 99 5.15 0.72 7.72
C THR A 99 4.39 -0.60 7.84
N ALA A 100 3.21 -0.70 7.21
CA ALA A 100 2.45 -1.96 7.19
C ALA A 100 3.26 -3.08 6.52
N LEU A 101 3.76 -2.85 5.30
CA LEU A 101 4.51 -3.86 4.54
C LEU A 101 5.72 -4.40 5.29
N LEU A 102 6.50 -3.52 5.94
CA LEU A 102 7.70 -3.92 6.69
C LEU A 102 7.39 -4.73 7.96
N ASN A 103 6.12 -4.78 8.37
CA ASN A 103 5.65 -5.52 9.55
C ASN A 103 4.76 -6.73 9.18
N MET A 104 4.36 -6.86 7.91
CA MET A 104 3.58 -7.99 7.42
C MET A 104 4.46 -9.20 7.11
N HIS A 105 3.87 -10.39 7.19
CA HIS A 105 4.47 -11.63 6.75
C HIS A 105 3.78 -12.14 5.49
N LYS A 106 4.47 -12.98 4.72
CA LYS A 106 3.87 -13.62 3.54
C LYS A 106 2.57 -14.33 3.90
N GLY A 107 1.51 -14.00 3.15
CA GLY A 107 0.16 -14.51 3.35
C GLY A 107 -0.70 -13.69 4.31
N ASP A 108 -0.15 -12.69 4.98
CA ASP A 108 -0.96 -11.78 5.82
C ASP A 108 -1.94 -10.97 4.97
N ARG A 109 -3.14 -10.78 5.51
CA ARG A 109 -4.11 -9.80 5.05
C ARG A 109 -4.48 -8.89 6.21
N TRP A 110 -4.25 -7.60 6.02
CA TRP A 110 -4.47 -6.58 7.04
C TRP A 110 -5.37 -5.46 6.52
N GLN A 111 -6.28 -5.00 7.37
CA GLN A 111 -6.90 -3.70 7.20
C GLN A 111 -6.08 -2.66 7.97
N VAL A 112 -5.60 -1.64 7.28
CA VAL A 112 -4.65 -0.65 7.81
C VAL A 112 -5.26 0.73 7.76
N TYR A 113 -5.35 1.37 8.91
CA TYR A 113 -5.77 2.76 9.07
C TYR A 113 -4.53 3.64 9.12
N ILE A 114 -4.40 4.53 8.16
CA ILE A 114 -3.23 5.39 7.98
C ILE A 114 -3.66 6.83 8.19
N PRO A 115 -3.12 7.52 9.23
CA PRO A 115 -3.42 8.93 9.43
C PRO A 115 -2.83 9.77 8.29
N TYR A 116 -3.43 10.91 8.03
CA TYR A 116 -3.05 11.80 6.92
C TYR A 116 -1.55 12.13 6.91
N ALA A 117 -0.91 12.29 8.07
CA ALA A 117 0.51 12.63 8.19
C ALA A 117 1.43 11.54 7.65
N LEU A 118 1.02 10.27 7.71
CA LEU A 118 1.72 9.10 7.16
C LEU A 118 1.18 8.69 5.78
N ALA A 119 0.24 9.47 5.22
CA ALA A 119 -0.34 9.30 3.88
C ALA A 119 0.13 10.45 2.97
N TYR A 120 -0.78 11.30 2.52
CA TYR A 120 -0.48 12.41 1.59
C TYR A 120 -0.34 13.78 2.26
N GLY A 121 -0.48 13.85 3.59
CA GLY A 121 -0.30 15.05 4.38
C GLY A 121 -1.28 16.16 4.01
N SER A 122 -0.75 17.36 3.88
CA SER A 122 -1.51 18.56 3.45
C SER A 122 -1.64 18.69 1.92
N SER A 123 -1.19 17.69 1.16
CA SER A 123 -1.18 17.71 -0.30
C SER A 123 -2.32 16.86 -0.87
N THR A 124 -2.78 17.23 -2.06
CA THR A 124 -3.62 16.36 -2.87
C THR A 124 -2.71 15.57 -3.81
N PRO A 125 -2.78 14.23 -3.82
CA PRO A 125 -1.94 13.45 -4.72
C PRO A 125 -2.30 13.76 -6.17
N THR A 126 -1.29 14.07 -6.97
CA THR A 126 -1.42 14.30 -8.41
C THR A 126 -0.68 13.18 -9.14
N SER A 127 -1.33 12.57 -10.15
CA SER A 127 -0.61 11.67 -11.04
C SER A 127 0.25 12.49 -12.00
N SER A 128 1.56 12.36 -11.91
CA SER A 128 2.47 12.81 -12.95
C SER A 128 2.69 11.67 -13.93
N SER A 129 2.13 11.79 -15.14
CA SER A 129 2.50 10.90 -16.24
C SER A 129 3.85 11.34 -16.80
N SER A 130 4.92 10.59 -16.51
CA SER A 130 6.18 10.74 -17.22
C SER A 130 6.06 10.07 -18.59
N SER A 131 6.11 10.87 -19.68
CA SER A 131 6.19 10.34 -21.03
C SER A 131 7.63 9.93 -21.32
N SER A 132 7.90 8.65 -21.49
CA SER A 132 9.04 8.16 -22.22
C SER A 132 8.62 7.92 -23.67
N ASN A 133 9.42 8.39 -24.62
CA ASN A 133 9.27 8.23 -26.09
C ASN A 133 8.29 9.17 -26.82
N GLY A 134 8.38 10.50 -26.56
CA GLY A 134 7.89 11.48 -27.57
C GLY A 134 6.42 11.50 -27.94
N VAL A 135 5.57 10.75 -27.27
CA VAL A 135 4.11 10.78 -27.42
C VAL A 135 3.53 11.53 -26.24
N THR A 136 3.07 12.74 -26.52
CA THR A 136 2.40 13.60 -25.53
C THR A 136 0.99 13.08 -25.32
N TYR A 137 0.78 12.29 -24.28
CA TYR A 137 -0.58 12.11 -23.75
C TYR A 137 -0.91 13.34 -22.92
N SER A 138 -1.87 14.13 -23.37
CA SER A 138 -2.45 15.22 -22.59
C SER A 138 -3.13 14.61 -21.38
N SER A 139 -2.43 14.58 -20.26
CA SER A 139 -3.03 14.33 -18.96
C SER A 139 -3.88 15.55 -18.61
N SER A 140 -5.19 15.44 -18.78
CA SER A 140 -6.09 16.32 -18.06
C SER A 140 -5.74 16.19 -16.57
N THR A 141 -5.51 17.31 -15.90
CA THR A 141 -5.36 17.41 -14.44
C THR A 141 -6.68 16.96 -13.78
N SER A 142 -6.95 15.67 -13.83
CA SER A 142 -7.91 15.04 -12.97
C SER A 142 -7.25 15.01 -11.61
N THR A 143 -7.89 15.60 -10.60
CA THR A 143 -7.58 15.34 -9.20
C THR A 143 -7.71 13.83 -9.01
N THR A 144 -6.61 13.15 -9.24
CA THR A 144 -6.55 11.71 -9.31
C THR A 144 -6.90 11.23 -7.93
N TYR A 145 -7.96 10.45 -7.82
CA TYR A 145 -8.42 9.77 -6.62
C TYR A 145 -9.35 10.51 -5.65
N GLY A 146 -9.70 11.77 -5.82
CA GLY A 146 -10.62 12.47 -4.91
C GLY A 146 -10.13 12.62 -3.46
N ILE A 147 -8.85 12.28 -3.19
CA ILE A 147 -8.25 12.41 -1.87
C ILE A 147 -8.00 13.90 -1.60
N GLN A 148 -8.61 14.40 -0.54
CA GLN A 148 -8.42 15.78 -0.10
C GLN A 148 -7.21 15.88 0.82
N PRO A 149 -6.61 17.08 0.98
CA PRO A 149 -5.62 17.32 2.02
C PRO A 149 -6.12 16.88 3.40
N TYR A 150 -5.22 16.39 4.24
CA TYR A 150 -5.51 15.91 5.60
C TYR A 150 -6.50 14.73 5.66
N SER A 151 -6.58 13.92 4.60
CA SER A 151 -7.42 12.72 4.60
C SER A 151 -6.70 11.53 5.22
N ASP A 152 -7.35 10.95 6.24
CA ASP A 152 -6.97 9.63 6.73
C ASP A 152 -7.47 8.56 5.75
N LEU A 153 -6.70 7.50 5.59
CA LEU A 153 -6.96 6.46 4.60
C LEU A 153 -7.11 5.08 5.25
N ILE A 154 -7.88 4.23 4.59
CA ILE A 154 -8.01 2.82 4.95
C ILE A 154 -7.51 1.99 3.77
N PHE A 155 -6.61 1.07 4.03
CA PHE A 155 -6.15 0.10 3.06
C PHE A 155 -6.44 -1.33 3.52
N ASP A 156 -6.96 -2.15 2.62
CA ASP A 156 -6.95 -3.60 2.75
C ASP A 156 -5.73 -4.09 1.95
N ILE A 157 -4.77 -4.73 2.62
CA ILE A 157 -3.49 -5.13 2.01
C ILE A 157 -3.31 -6.63 2.23
N THR A 158 -3.02 -7.36 1.16
CA THR A 158 -2.55 -8.75 1.22
C THR A 158 -1.12 -8.82 0.73
N LEU A 159 -0.19 -9.27 1.58
CA LEU A 159 1.19 -9.55 1.17
C LEU A 159 1.28 -10.97 0.59
N VAL A 160 1.32 -11.05 -0.73
CA VAL A 160 1.38 -12.34 -1.46
C VAL A 160 2.76 -12.96 -1.35
N ASP A 161 3.81 -12.17 -1.62
CA ASP A 161 5.21 -12.61 -1.57
C ASP A 161 6.17 -11.42 -1.55
N PHE A 162 7.44 -11.67 -1.33
CA PHE A 162 8.50 -10.67 -1.49
C PHE A 162 9.83 -11.32 -1.88
N TYR A 163 10.71 -10.53 -2.49
CA TYR A 163 11.96 -10.98 -3.11
C TYR A 163 13.10 -10.04 -2.75
N LYS A 164 14.25 -10.58 -2.45
CA LYS A 164 15.45 -9.81 -2.14
C LYS A 164 16.00 -9.11 -3.39
N PRO A 165 16.77 -8.01 -3.25
CA PRO A 165 17.46 -7.38 -4.36
C PRO A 165 18.28 -8.40 -5.15
N GLY A 166 18.08 -8.45 -6.48
CA GLY A 166 18.75 -9.40 -7.36
C GLY A 166 18.05 -10.76 -7.52
N GLU A 167 17.05 -11.07 -6.70
CA GLU A 167 16.22 -12.26 -6.92
C GLU A 167 15.27 -12.06 -8.11
N LYS A 168 15.09 -13.12 -8.88
CA LYS A 168 14.17 -13.09 -10.03
C LYS A 168 12.73 -13.12 -9.55
N VAL A 169 12.01 -12.02 -9.72
CA VAL A 169 10.57 -11.97 -9.46
C VAL A 169 9.87 -12.85 -10.49
N PRO A 170 9.13 -13.90 -10.09
CA PRO A 170 8.39 -14.73 -11.02
C PRO A 170 7.38 -13.89 -11.80
N VAL A 171 7.40 -14.04 -13.13
CA VAL A 171 6.34 -13.42 -13.96
C VAL A 171 5.02 -14.03 -13.54
N ALA A 172 4.02 -13.18 -13.26
CA ALA A 172 2.69 -13.67 -12.88
C ALA A 172 2.22 -14.68 -13.93
N TYR A 173 1.81 -15.88 -13.48
CA TYR A 173 1.34 -16.95 -14.34
C TYR A 173 0.29 -16.41 -15.30
N SER A 174 0.64 -16.28 -16.58
CA SER A 174 -0.40 -16.37 -17.61
C SER A 174 -0.91 -17.80 -17.53
N LYS A 175 -2.21 -18.01 -17.30
CA LYS A 175 -2.82 -19.31 -17.56
C LYS A 175 -2.31 -19.78 -18.93
N LYS A 176 -1.44 -20.78 -18.98
CA LYS A 176 -1.35 -21.60 -20.17
C LYS A 176 -2.76 -22.15 -20.36
N SER A 177 -3.42 -21.75 -21.43
CA SER A 177 -4.63 -22.38 -21.89
C SER A 177 -4.36 -23.89 -21.90
N ALA A 178 -5.01 -24.61 -21.01
CA ALA A 178 -5.11 -26.06 -21.15
C ALA A 178 -5.95 -26.30 -22.39
N TRP A 179 -5.33 -26.89 -23.40
CA TRP A 179 -5.99 -27.54 -24.52
C TRP A 179 -6.38 -28.95 -24.09
#